data_441494d5d3e4774e59795a4a0bce0148
#
_entry.id   441494d5d3e4774e59795a4a0bce0148
#
_cell.length_a   1.000
_cell.length_b   1.000
_cell.length_c   1.000
_cell.angle_alpha   90.00
_cell.angle_beta   90.00
_cell.angle_gamma   90.00
#
_symmetry.space_group_name_H-M   'P 1'
#
loop_
_entity.id
_entity.type
_entity.pdbx_description
1 polymer ?
#
loop_
_entity_poly.entity_id
_entity_poly.type
_entity_poly.pdbx_seq_one_letter_code
_entity_poly.pdbx_strand_id
1 'polypeptide(L)'
;MFNSFTNKKHFMRSFLFIFLLALVSQTFAKTGKYRLTLRDNPATSVVIGWEQVSGENPVVYYGKEDHGISWEDYTWNAKPNRTVQFAEMENNFVRLAGLTPNTAYYFVIKDSEGVSKRFWFKTAPMNPDARLSFIAGGDSRNNPVPRRNANILVSKLKPHAVLFGGDMTASGTPEQWQVWLEDWQLTISDDGRMYPVIAARGNHEKNNEMVYHLFDTPSEKIYYALTIGDNLMRAYVLNTEIAIAGNQTRWLKKDLAEHKNATWKIAQYHKPMRPHVSTKKEGDMQYMHWAKLFYDEKVKLVVECDAHTVKTTWPVKPSTGRRSDEGFVRDNRRGTVYVGEGCWGAPLRENDDPKSWTRDSGVFNQFKWIFVDKKGMELRTIKTDNAAEVASVPNDNPFVVPGNLDIWNPENGAVVEIRP
;
A
#
# COMPACT_ATOMS: atom_id res chain seq x y z
N MET A 1 20.35 -102.32 18.43
CA MET A 1 19.03 -101.92 17.94
C MET A 1 18.58 -100.73 18.75
N PHE A 2 18.02 -99.78 18.15
CA PHE A 2 17.53 -98.45 18.54
C PHE A 2 18.51 -97.28 18.44
N ASN A 3 18.33 -96.58 17.34
CA ASN A 3 18.85 -95.21 17.06
C ASN A 3 18.12 -94.18 17.91
N SER A 4 18.86 -93.26 18.54
CA SER A 4 18.30 -92.03 19.09
C SER A 4 18.75 -90.82 18.28
N PHE A 5 17.80 -90.22 17.63
CA PHE A 5 18.01 -88.96 16.92
C PHE A 5 17.93 -87.80 17.94
N THR A 6 19.01 -87.04 18.06
CA THR A 6 19.02 -85.78 18.81
C THR A 6 18.68 -84.63 17.90
N ASN A 7 17.53 -84.00 18.14
CA ASN A 7 17.09 -82.76 17.42
C ASN A 7 17.73 -81.55 18.08
N LYS A 8 18.66 -80.83 17.31
CA LYS A 8 19.17 -79.52 17.68
C LYS A 8 18.19 -78.46 17.18
N LYS A 9 17.47 -77.76 18.03
CA LYS A 9 16.70 -76.59 17.73
C LYS A 9 17.64 -75.39 17.65
N HIS A 10 17.82 -74.79 16.43
CA HIS A 10 18.44 -73.50 16.23
C HIS A 10 17.43 -72.40 16.64
N PHE A 11 17.76 -71.66 17.69
CA PHE A 11 17.05 -70.48 18.13
C PHE A 11 17.57 -69.27 17.29
N MET A 12 16.81 -68.90 16.27
CA MET A 12 17.09 -67.69 15.48
C MET A 12 16.53 -66.46 16.20
N ARG A 13 17.39 -65.66 16.84
CA ARG A 13 17.05 -64.37 17.42
C ARG A 13 16.89 -63.34 16.32
N SER A 14 15.65 -62.99 15.94
CA SER A 14 15.35 -61.85 15.08
C SER A 14 15.51 -60.57 15.89
N PHE A 15 16.54 -59.79 15.58
CA PHE A 15 16.68 -58.41 16.05
C PHE A 15 15.74 -57.52 15.22
N LEU A 16 14.62 -57.10 15.81
CA LEU A 16 13.71 -56.09 15.22
C LEU A 16 14.34 -54.70 15.46
N PHE A 17 14.97 -54.12 14.44
CA PHE A 17 15.39 -52.73 14.45
C PHE A 17 14.15 -51.86 14.22
N ILE A 18 13.60 -51.26 15.29
CA ILE A 18 12.59 -50.22 15.20
C ILE A 18 13.30 -48.94 14.83
N PHE A 19 13.23 -48.56 13.55
CA PHE A 19 13.61 -47.23 13.09
C PHE A 19 12.50 -46.26 13.55
N LEU A 20 12.73 -45.51 14.63
CA LEU A 20 11.90 -44.40 15.04
C LEU A 20 12.16 -43.24 14.03
N LEU A 21 11.34 -43.14 12.97
CA LEU A 21 11.27 -41.91 12.18
C LEU A 21 10.68 -40.83 13.09
N ALA A 22 11.52 -39.99 13.66
CA ALA A 22 11.10 -38.75 14.25
C ALA A 22 10.53 -37.85 13.13
N LEU A 23 9.22 -37.85 12.95
CA LEU A 23 8.51 -36.85 12.21
C LEU A 23 8.75 -35.50 12.91
N VAL A 24 9.72 -34.74 12.45
CA VAL A 24 9.85 -33.34 12.84
C VAL A 24 8.64 -32.63 12.24
N SER A 25 7.56 -32.53 12.99
CA SER A 25 6.46 -31.67 12.64
C SER A 25 6.98 -30.22 12.70
N GLN A 26 7.15 -29.58 11.56
CA GLN A 26 7.41 -28.16 11.53
C GLN A 26 6.21 -27.44 12.16
N THR A 27 6.41 -26.86 13.30
CA THR A 27 5.42 -25.98 13.94
C THR A 27 5.56 -24.59 13.32
N PHE A 28 4.43 -24.04 12.88
CA PHE A 28 4.38 -22.70 12.33
C PHE A 28 3.90 -21.72 13.40
N ALA A 29 4.55 -20.56 13.46
CA ALA A 29 4.06 -19.43 14.24
C ALA A 29 2.64 -19.06 13.76
N LYS A 30 1.72 -18.90 14.70
CA LYS A 30 0.36 -18.46 14.37
C LYS A 30 0.31 -16.94 14.28
N THR A 31 0.86 -16.42 13.21
CA THR A 31 0.87 -15.02 12.85
C THR A 31 0.07 -14.81 11.56
N GLY A 32 -0.49 -13.63 11.38
CA GLY A 32 -1.32 -13.31 10.21
C GLY A 32 -1.40 -11.83 9.90
N LYS A 33 -2.21 -11.47 8.92
CA LYS A 33 -2.53 -10.08 8.55
C LYS A 33 -1.29 -9.21 8.41
N TYR A 34 -0.28 -9.74 7.71
CA TYR A 34 1.00 -9.08 7.49
C TYR A 34 0.84 -7.83 6.63
N ARG A 35 1.58 -6.79 6.97
CA ARG A 35 1.61 -5.52 6.25
C ARG A 35 2.93 -4.80 6.40
N LEU A 36 3.35 -4.11 5.36
CA LEU A 36 4.46 -3.18 5.43
C LEU A 36 3.93 -1.75 5.43
N THR A 37 4.56 -0.88 6.22
CA THR A 37 4.25 0.54 6.27
C THR A 37 5.52 1.38 6.31
N LEU A 38 5.39 2.68 6.13
CA LEU A 38 6.52 3.61 6.07
C LEU A 38 6.33 4.73 7.09
N ARG A 39 7.35 4.96 7.92
CA ARG A 39 7.37 6.05 8.91
C ARG A 39 8.43 7.11 8.60
N ASP A 40 9.57 6.66 8.09
CA ASP A 40 10.75 7.46 7.83
C ASP A 40 11.20 7.29 6.38
N ASN A 41 12.47 7.47 6.10
CA ASN A 41 13.05 7.35 4.76
C ASN A 41 12.87 5.91 4.20
N PRO A 42 12.05 5.70 3.15
CA PRO A 42 11.80 4.37 2.61
C PRO A 42 13.01 3.67 1.99
N ALA A 43 14.09 4.40 1.74
CA ALA A 43 15.33 3.82 1.25
C ALA A 43 16.13 3.10 2.36
N THR A 44 15.91 3.47 3.63
CA THR A 44 16.70 2.98 4.75
C THR A 44 15.85 2.47 5.92
N SER A 45 14.53 2.46 5.79
CA SER A 45 13.63 2.01 6.83
C SER A 45 12.35 1.37 6.29
N VAL A 46 11.74 0.52 7.10
CA VAL A 46 10.41 -0.08 6.87
C VAL A 46 9.81 -0.49 8.22
N VAL A 47 8.49 -0.55 8.29
CA VAL A 47 7.78 -1.17 9.41
C VAL A 47 7.18 -2.47 8.94
N ILE A 48 7.47 -3.56 9.64
CA ILE A 48 6.83 -4.87 9.48
C ILE A 48 5.74 -4.97 10.54
N GLY A 49 4.49 -5.07 10.13
CA GLY A 49 3.34 -5.24 11.01
C GLY A 49 2.65 -6.59 10.79
N TRP A 50 2.14 -7.20 11.86
CA TRP A 50 1.37 -8.44 11.80
C TRP A 50 0.41 -8.58 12.98
N GLU A 51 -0.52 -9.51 12.88
CA GLU A 51 -1.30 -10.01 14.00
C GLU A 51 -0.59 -11.20 14.64
N GLN A 52 -0.42 -11.19 15.95
CA GLN A 52 -0.04 -12.37 16.74
C GLN A 52 -1.31 -13.08 17.17
N VAL A 53 -1.63 -14.21 16.54
CA VAL A 53 -2.86 -14.98 16.84
C VAL A 53 -2.67 -15.82 18.10
N SER A 54 -1.49 -16.42 18.25
CA SER A 54 -1.03 -17.13 19.46
C SER A 54 0.50 -17.18 19.45
N GLY A 55 1.10 -17.80 20.48
CA GLY A 55 2.55 -17.79 20.68
C GLY A 55 3.03 -16.54 21.42
N GLU A 56 4.24 -16.62 21.93
CA GLU A 56 4.85 -15.56 22.74
C GLU A 56 6.24 -15.19 22.23
N ASN A 57 6.68 -13.99 22.64
CA ASN A 57 8.02 -13.48 22.37
C ASN A 57 8.41 -13.47 20.89
N PRO A 58 7.58 -12.91 19.99
CA PRO A 58 7.89 -12.87 18.56
C PRO A 58 9.13 -12.03 18.26
N VAL A 59 9.95 -12.54 17.33
CA VAL A 59 11.16 -11.88 16.85
C VAL A 59 11.18 -11.96 15.33
N VAL A 60 11.42 -10.86 14.66
CA VAL A 60 11.69 -10.81 13.22
C VAL A 60 13.16 -11.11 12.99
N TYR A 61 13.46 -12.16 12.24
CA TYR A 61 14.80 -12.47 11.75
C TYR A 61 14.88 -12.07 10.28
N TYR A 62 15.89 -11.30 9.89
CA TYR A 62 15.98 -10.72 8.55
C TYR A 62 17.40 -10.61 8.03
N GLY A 63 17.54 -10.55 6.70
CA GLY A 63 18.84 -10.48 6.03
C GLY A 63 18.71 -10.16 4.56
N LYS A 64 19.85 -9.97 3.88
CA LYS A 64 19.93 -9.74 2.44
C LYS A 64 19.91 -11.04 1.63
N GLU A 65 20.20 -12.15 2.26
CA GLU A 65 20.18 -13.48 1.67
C GLU A 65 18.92 -14.22 2.04
N ASP A 66 18.39 -15.02 1.13
CA ASP A 66 17.19 -15.83 1.33
C ASP A 66 17.55 -17.17 1.97
N HIS A 67 17.21 -17.32 3.23
CA HIS A 67 17.41 -18.57 3.98
C HIS A 67 16.10 -19.35 4.19
N GLY A 68 15.06 -19.03 3.41
CA GLY A 68 13.75 -19.67 3.59
C GLY A 68 13.21 -19.48 5.01
N ILE A 69 12.88 -20.57 5.69
CA ILE A 69 12.41 -20.57 7.07
C ILE A 69 13.51 -20.86 8.11
N SER A 70 14.77 -21.01 7.69
CA SER A 70 15.92 -21.24 8.57
C SER A 70 16.29 -19.93 9.30
N TRP A 71 15.53 -19.62 10.33
CA TRP A 71 15.62 -18.34 11.05
C TRP A 71 17.00 -18.10 11.67
N GLU A 72 17.73 -19.15 12.08
CA GLU A 72 19.07 -19.06 12.66
C GLU A 72 20.11 -18.49 11.69
N ASP A 73 19.90 -18.66 10.38
CA ASP A 73 20.86 -18.27 9.34
C ASP A 73 20.73 -16.79 8.96
N TYR A 74 19.67 -16.09 9.36
CA TYR A 74 19.50 -14.68 9.08
C TYR A 74 20.45 -13.81 9.90
N THR A 75 21.06 -12.82 9.23
CA THR A 75 22.13 -11.97 9.79
C THR A 75 21.68 -11.14 10.99
N TRP A 76 20.42 -10.65 10.96
CA TRP A 76 19.91 -9.71 11.95
C TRP A 76 18.58 -10.18 12.53
N ASN A 77 18.26 -9.67 13.71
CA ASN A 77 16.96 -9.85 14.32
C ASN A 77 16.47 -8.57 15.00
N ALA A 78 15.16 -8.46 15.19
CA ALA A 78 14.55 -7.35 15.90
C ALA A 78 13.25 -7.80 16.60
N LYS A 79 13.05 -7.33 17.82
CA LYS A 79 11.82 -7.50 18.58
C LYS A 79 10.81 -6.39 18.25
N PRO A 80 9.50 -6.57 18.48
CA PRO A 80 8.52 -5.51 18.32
C PRO A 80 8.92 -4.24 19.09
N ASN A 81 8.87 -3.10 18.38
CA ASN A 81 9.02 -1.79 19.00
C ASN A 81 7.68 -1.29 19.56
N ARG A 82 6.59 -1.84 19.05
CA ARG A 82 5.23 -1.50 19.45
C ARG A 82 4.33 -2.73 19.35
N THR A 83 3.57 -2.96 20.41
CA THR A 83 2.47 -3.93 20.46
C THR A 83 1.22 -3.20 20.89
N VAL A 84 0.09 -3.42 20.22
CA VAL A 84 -1.18 -2.80 20.55
C VAL A 84 -2.35 -3.74 20.33
N GLN A 85 -3.20 -3.87 21.35
CA GLN A 85 -4.48 -4.55 21.24
C GLN A 85 -5.47 -3.59 20.57
N PHE A 86 -5.86 -3.89 19.34
CA PHE A 86 -6.78 -3.04 18.58
C PHE A 86 -7.55 -3.85 17.54
N ALA A 87 -8.83 -3.56 17.36
CA ALA A 87 -9.74 -4.30 16.47
C ALA A 87 -9.77 -5.81 16.79
N GLU A 88 -9.74 -6.16 18.08
CA GLU A 88 -9.69 -7.53 18.60
C GLU A 88 -8.49 -8.37 18.11
N MET A 89 -7.41 -7.68 17.77
CA MET A 89 -6.14 -8.28 17.31
C MET A 89 -4.99 -7.78 18.17
N GLU A 90 -4.03 -8.65 18.45
CA GLU A 90 -2.72 -8.23 18.93
C GLU A 90 -1.85 -7.84 17.75
N ASN A 91 -1.68 -6.54 17.54
CA ASN A 91 -0.89 -5.98 16.45
C ASN A 91 0.53 -5.71 16.92
N ASN A 92 1.49 -6.38 16.31
CA ASN A 92 2.91 -6.19 16.56
C ASN A 92 3.58 -5.44 15.40
N PHE A 93 4.52 -4.54 15.73
CA PHE A 93 5.26 -3.76 14.75
C PHE A 93 6.74 -3.75 15.06
N VAL A 94 7.55 -4.12 14.07
CA VAL A 94 9.00 -3.99 14.08
C VAL A 94 9.40 -2.87 13.12
N ARG A 95 10.03 -1.81 13.64
CA ARG A 95 10.53 -0.68 12.87
C ARG A 95 12.00 -0.92 12.56
N LEU A 96 12.29 -1.34 11.33
CA LEU A 96 13.65 -1.53 10.85
C LEU A 96 14.22 -0.20 10.33
N ALA A 97 15.46 0.09 10.67
CA ALA A 97 16.20 1.27 10.24
C ALA A 97 17.66 0.90 9.89
N GLY A 98 18.38 1.80 9.22
CA GLY A 98 19.76 1.57 8.80
C GLY A 98 19.87 0.56 7.66
N LEU A 99 18.79 0.33 6.91
CA LEU A 99 18.79 -0.57 5.77
C LEU A 99 19.56 0.04 4.60
N THR A 100 20.07 -0.82 3.72
CA THR A 100 20.71 -0.41 2.47
C THR A 100 19.65 -0.04 1.43
N PRO A 101 19.79 1.09 0.72
CA PRO A 101 18.87 1.48 -0.34
C PRO A 101 18.81 0.48 -1.50
N ASN A 102 17.66 0.41 -2.20
CA ASN A 102 17.42 -0.41 -3.40
C ASN A 102 17.79 -1.90 -3.22
N THR A 103 17.63 -2.44 -2.01
CA THR A 103 18.10 -3.76 -1.60
C THR A 103 16.93 -4.64 -1.14
N ALA A 104 16.93 -5.91 -1.59
CA ALA A 104 16.01 -6.91 -1.09
C ALA A 104 16.38 -7.34 0.33
N TYR A 105 15.39 -7.48 1.19
CA TYR A 105 15.51 -8.03 2.53
C TYR A 105 14.46 -9.13 2.71
N TYR A 106 14.95 -10.31 3.07
CA TYR A 106 14.13 -11.48 3.38
C TYR A 106 13.94 -11.57 4.89
N PHE A 107 12.78 -12.05 5.33
CA PHE A 107 12.50 -12.17 6.75
C PHE A 107 11.51 -13.27 7.08
N VAL A 108 11.58 -13.71 8.33
CA VAL A 108 10.61 -14.58 8.99
C VAL A 108 10.29 -14.03 10.37
N ILE A 109 9.16 -14.42 10.93
CA ILE A 109 8.77 -14.16 12.31
C ILE A 109 8.85 -15.48 13.07
N LYS A 110 9.65 -15.52 14.14
CA LYS A 110 9.82 -16.68 15.03
C LYS A 110 9.22 -16.34 16.39
N ASP A 111 8.37 -17.19 16.90
CA ASP A 111 7.80 -17.12 18.26
C ASP A 111 7.94 -18.45 19.02
N SER A 112 7.28 -18.59 20.18
CA SER A 112 7.33 -19.81 20.98
C SER A 112 6.71 -21.03 20.29
N GLU A 113 5.83 -20.84 19.28
CA GLU A 113 5.12 -21.93 18.60
C GLU A 113 5.78 -22.36 17.29
N GLY A 114 6.61 -21.51 16.67
CA GLY A 114 7.27 -21.86 15.42
C GLY A 114 7.78 -20.67 14.61
N VAL A 115 7.84 -20.85 13.29
CA VAL A 115 8.35 -19.86 12.33
C VAL A 115 7.27 -19.56 11.28
N SER A 116 7.10 -18.31 10.91
CA SER A 116 6.17 -17.89 9.85
C SER A 116 6.63 -18.38 8.47
N LYS A 117 5.80 -18.14 7.44
CA LYS A 117 6.26 -18.13 6.05
C LYS A 117 7.41 -17.14 5.89
N ARG A 118 8.27 -17.37 4.90
CA ARG A 118 9.28 -16.42 4.47
C ARG A 118 8.65 -15.34 3.61
N PHE A 119 8.94 -14.08 3.95
CA PHE A 119 8.55 -12.89 3.20
C PHE A 119 9.79 -12.11 2.78
N TRP A 120 9.61 -11.15 1.89
CA TRP A 120 10.64 -10.19 1.56
C TRP A 120 10.06 -8.87 1.08
N PHE A 121 10.88 -7.84 1.14
CA PHE A 121 10.60 -6.52 0.59
C PHE A 121 11.85 -5.93 -0.05
N LYS A 122 11.66 -4.89 -0.85
CA LYS A 122 12.78 -4.13 -1.40
C LYS A 122 12.68 -2.69 -0.91
N THR A 123 13.77 -2.17 -0.33
CA THR A 123 13.87 -0.77 0.06
C THR A 123 13.82 0.13 -1.18
N ALA A 124 13.29 1.34 -1.05
CA ALA A 124 13.29 2.31 -2.13
C ALA A 124 14.72 2.70 -2.54
N PRO A 125 14.97 3.13 -3.78
CA PRO A 125 16.25 3.71 -4.14
C PRO A 125 16.47 5.06 -3.42
N MET A 126 17.73 5.38 -3.12
CA MET A 126 18.17 6.69 -2.66
C MET A 126 18.91 7.36 -3.82
N ASN A 127 18.18 7.66 -4.88
CA ASN A 127 18.72 8.20 -6.13
C ASN A 127 17.65 9.05 -6.83
N PRO A 128 17.89 10.35 -7.06
CA PRO A 128 16.94 11.23 -7.74
C PRO A 128 16.78 10.92 -9.24
N ASP A 129 17.67 10.14 -9.84
CA ASP A 129 17.57 9.66 -11.21
C ASP A 129 16.84 8.31 -11.35
N ALA A 130 16.37 7.74 -10.22
CA ALA A 130 15.61 6.49 -10.25
C ALA A 130 14.24 6.68 -10.93
N ARG A 131 13.70 5.57 -11.43
CA ARG A 131 12.29 5.47 -11.81
C ARG A 131 11.54 4.76 -10.69
N LEU A 132 10.40 5.31 -10.29
CA LEU A 132 9.54 4.78 -9.24
C LEU A 132 8.19 4.36 -9.81
N SER A 133 7.56 3.35 -9.20
CA SER A 133 6.23 2.87 -9.53
C SER A 133 5.35 2.90 -8.28
N PHE A 134 4.17 3.49 -8.39
CA PHE A 134 3.16 3.56 -7.32
C PHE A 134 1.81 3.10 -7.83
N ILE A 135 1.03 2.54 -6.93
CA ILE A 135 -0.41 2.34 -7.14
C ILE A 135 -1.13 3.29 -6.19
N ALA A 136 -2.16 3.99 -6.66
CA ALA A 136 -2.91 4.95 -5.86
C ALA A 136 -4.42 4.76 -6.04
N GLY A 137 -5.16 4.70 -4.92
CA GLY A 137 -6.62 4.55 -4.88
C GLY A 137 -7.13 4.58 -3.46
N GLY A 138 -8.33 4.09 -3.24
CA GLY A 138 -8.99 4.02 -1.93
C GLY A 138 -10.44 3.58 -2.08
N ASP A 139 -11.24 3.67 -1.01
CA ASP A 139 -12.65 3.28 -0.99
C ASP A 139 -12.87 1.82 -1.40
N SER A 140 -12.25 0.90 -0.67
CA SER A 140 -12.46 -0.54 -0.88
C SER A 140 -13.69 -1.07 -0.15
N ARG A 141 -13.99 -0.51 1.00
CA ARG A 141 -15.12 -0.88 1.86
C ARG A 141 -15.31 -2.40 2.01
N ASN A 142 -16.56 -2.88 1.96
CA ASN A 142 -16.89 -4.28 2.24
C ASN A 142 -17.28 -5.09 1.00
N ASN A 143 -17.07 -4.59 -0.22
CA ASN A 143 -17.30 -5.36 -1.42
C ASN A 143 -16.07 -6.23 -1.73
N PRO A 144 -16.14 -7.56 -1.49
CA PRO A 144 -14.94 -8.39 -1.52
C PRO A 144 -14.39 -8.62 -2.92
N VAL A 145 -15.24 -8.74 -3.94
CA VAL A 145 -14.79 -9.12 -5.29
C VAL A 145 -13.89 -8.05 -5.90
N PRO A 146 -14.31 -6.80 -6.12
CA PRO A 146 -13.45 -5.79 -6.71
C PRO A 146 -12.27 -5.42 -5.79
N ARG A 147 -12.44 -5.46 -4.45
CA ARG A 147 -11.33 -5.24 -3.52
C ARG A 147 -10.24 -6.30 -3.69
N ARG A 148 -10.59 -7.58 -3.75
CA ARG A 148 -9.64 -8.68 -3.96
C ARG A 148 -8.97 -8.60 -5.32
N ASN A 149 -9.71 -8.27 -6.37
CA ASN A 149 -9.15 -8.07 -7.70
C ASN A 149 -8.08 -6.96 -7.70
N ALA A 150 -8.38 -5.81 -7.11
CA ALA A 150 -7.41 -4.73 -7.00
C ALA A 150 -6.16 -5.14 -6.19
N ASN A 151 -6.35 -5.88 -5.08
CA ASN A 151 -5.25 -6.40 -4.27
C ASN A 151 -4.38 -7.41 -5.05
N ILE A 152 -4.98 -8.31 -5.83
CA ILE A 152 -4.25 -9.24 -6.72
C ILE A 152 -3.41 -8.46 -7.74
N LEU A 153 -3.94 -7.39 -8.33
CA LEU A 153 -3.17 -6.56 -9.26
C LEU A 153 -1.97 -5.87 -8.58
N VAL A 154 -2.09 -5.47 -7.31
CA VAL A 154 -0.93 -4.95 -6.56
C VAL A 154 0.20 -6.00 -6.52
N SER A 155 -0.10 -7.26 -6.18
CA SER A 155 0.90 -8.35 -6.14
C SER A 155 1.56 -8.59 -7.49
N LYS A 156 0.84 -8.40 -8.59
CA LYS A 156 1.30 -8.62 -9.96
C LYS A 156 2.08 -7.44 -10.54
N LEU A 157 1.68 -6.19 -10.22
CA LEU A 157 2.30 -4.96 -10.74
C LEU A 157 3.49 -4.48 -9.90
N LYS A 158 3.70 -5.02 -8.71
CA LYS A 158 4.88 -4.88 -7.85
C LYS A 158 5.35 -3.43 -7.65
N PRO A 159 4.48 -2.52 -7.14
CA PRO A 159 4.84 -1.12 -6.95
C PRO A 159 5.90 -0.95 -5.84
N HIS A 160 6.57 0.20 -5.79
CA HIS A 160 7.40 0.58 -4.64
C HIS A 160 6.57 0.85 -3.39
N ALA A 161 5.34 1.38 -3.55
CA ALA A 161 4.37 1.54 -2.48
C ALA A 161 2.95 1.70 -3.04
N VAL A 162 1.95 1.48 -2.17
CA VAL A 162 0.54 1.76 -2.44
C VAL A 162 0.12 2.98 -1.64
N LEU A 163 -0.36 4.01 -2.33
CA LEU A 163 -1.00 5.19 -1.77
C LEU A 163 -2.49 4.87 -1.57
N PHE A 164 -2.92 4.62 -0.34
CA PHE A 164 -4.30 4.23 -0.05
C PHE A 164 -5.06 5.37 0.63
N GLY A 165 -6.05 5.91 -0.07
CA GLY A 165 -6.72 7.18 0.24
C GLY A 165 -7.83 7.12 1.31
N GLY A 166 -7.93 6.03 2.09
CA GLY A 166 -8.94 5.87 3.14
C GLY A 166 -10.18 5.08 2.73
N ASP A 167 -11.16 4.98 3.62
CA ASP A 167 -12.38 4.18 3.48
C ASP A 167 -12.09 2.71 3.18
N MET A 168 -11.22 2.12 4.00
CA MET A 168 -10.81 0.73 3.89
C MET A 168 -11.95 -0.23 4.22
N THR A 169 -12.76 0.12 5.23
CA THR A 169 -13.94 -0.63 5.67
C THR A 169 -15.21 0.20 5.54
N ALA A 170 -16.40 -0.41 5.65
CA ALA A 170 -17.66 0.33 5.55
C ALA A 170 -18.09 1.01 6.88
N SER A 171 -17.66 0.51 8.03
CA SER A 171 -18.07 1.05 9.33
C SER A 171 -17.02 0.90 10.43
N GLY A 172 -15.80 0.46 10.12
CA GLY A 172 -14.68 0.41 11.05
C GLY A 172 -14.87 -0.55 12.22
N THR A 173 -15.70 -1.59 12.10
CA THR A 173 -15.83 -2.59 13.18
C THR A 173 -14.60 -3.53 13.19
N PRO A 174 -14.30 -4.18 14.34
CA PRO A 174 -13.20 -5.14 14.42
C PRO A 174 -13.27 -6.22 13.35
N GLU A 175 -14.44 -6.80 13.12
CA GLU A 175 -14.64 -7.89 12.14
C GLU A 175 -14.36 -7.39 10.71
N GLN A 176 -14.77 -6.17 10.38
CA GLN A 176 -14.51 -5.59 9.08
C GLN A 176 -13.03 -5.34 8.84
N TRP A 177 -12.30 -4.90 9.88
CA TRP A 177 -10.86 -4.73 9.81
C TRP A 177 -10.12 -6.06 9.67
N GLN A 178 -10.55 -7.09 10.39
CA GLN A 178 -9.98 -8.43 10.26
C GLN A 178 -10.13 -8.96 8.83
N VAL A 179 -11.33 -8.85 8.25
CA VAL A 179 -11.61 -9.25 6.86
C VAL A 179 -10.82 -8.40 5.86
N TRP A 180 -10.70 -7.09 6.10
CA TRP A 180 -9.93 -6.22 5.22
C TRP A 180 -8.44 -6.58 5.21
N LEU A 181 -7.86 -6.78 6.39
CA LEU A 181 -6.46 -7.17 6.52
C LEU A 181 -6.20 -8.59 5.98
N GLU A 182 -7.18 -9.50 6.05
CA GLU A 182 -7.10 -10.81 5.41
C GLU A 182 -7.10 -10.67 3.88
N ASP A 183 -8.00 -9.87 3.32
CA ASP A 183 -7.99 -9.61 1.88
C ASP A 183 -6.73 -8.85 1.42
N TRP A 184 -6.11 -8.05 2.30
CA TRP A 184 -4.85 -7.37 2.01
C TRP A 184 -3.68 -8.34 1.79
N GLN A 185 -3.77 -9.59 2.31
CA GLN A 185 -2.76 -10.61 2.05
C GLN A 185 -2.63 -10.95 0.55
N LEU A 186 -3.66 -10.71 -0.26
CA LEU A 186 -3.64 -10.87 -1.71
C LEU A 186 -2.72 -9.86 -2.42
N THR A 187 -2.24 -8.83 -1.73
CA THR A 187 -1.20 -7.93 -2.25
C THR A 187 0.20 -8.55 -2.20
N ILE A 188 0.40 -9.64 -1.47
CA ILE A 188 1.67 -10.35 -1.37
C ILE A 188 1.85 -11.20 -2.62
N SER A 189 2.97 -11.03 -3.32
CA SER A 189 3.27 -11.82 -4.51
C SER A 189 3.54 -13.30 -4.15
N ASP A 190 3.40 -14.19 -5.13
CA ASP A 190 3.59 -15.65 -4.96
C ASP A 190 4.98 -16.00 -4.40
N ASP A 191 5.99 -15.19 -4.68
CA ASP A 191 7.34 -15.32 -4.16
C ASP A 191 7.53 -14.73 -2.74
N GLY A 192 6.44 -14.29 -2.10
CA GLY A 192 6.43 -13.70 -0.76
C GLY A 192 6.82 -12.22 -0.71
N ARG A 193 6.92 -11.52 -1.85
CA ARG A 193 7.22 -10.08 -1.87
C ARG A 193 6.05 -9.27 -1.34
N MET A 194 6.34 -8.37 -0.42
CA MET A 194 5.39 -7.44 0.19
C MET A 194 5.66 -6.00 -0.26
N TYR A 195 4.60 -5.19 -0.30
CA TYR A 195 4.64 -3.79 -0.73
C TYR A 195 4.11 -2.89 0.39
N PRO A 196 4.82 -1.78 0.74
CA PRO A 196 4.36 -0.89 1.79
C PRO A 196 3.10 -0.12 1.37
N VAL A 197 2.20 0.04 2.34
CA VAL A 197 1.03 0.92 2.21
C VAL A 197 1.30 2.25 2.90
N ILE A 198 0.99 3.35 2.21
CA ILE A 198 0.98 4.72 2.71
C ILE A 198 -0.48 5.08 2.93
N ALA A 199 -0.96 4.90 4.15
CA ALA A 199 -2.38 4.99 4.49
C ALA A 199 -2.81 6.42 4.83
N ALA A 200 -3.89 6.90 4.19
CA ALA A 200 -4.66 8.06 4.60
C ALA A 200 -5.92 7.61 5.35
N ARG A 201 -6.61 8.55 6.00
CA ARG A 201 -7.87 8.31 6.68
C ARG A 201 -9.04 8.82 5.86
N GLY A 202 -10.07 7.98 5.71
CA GLY A 202 -11.38 8.37 5.25
C GLY A 202 -12.41 8.54 6.39
N ASN A 203 -13.65 8.84 6.05
CA ASN A 203 -14.69 9.05 7.06
C ASN A 203 -15.21 7.74 7.67
N HIS A 204 -15.07 6.62 6.97
CA HIS A 204 -15.49 5.31 7.46
C HIS A 204 -14.52 4.70 8.49
N GLU A 205 -13.29 5.21 8.62
CA GLU A 205 -12.39 4.92 9.73
C GLU A 205 -12.82 5.58 11.05
N LYS A 206 -13.90 6.36 11.09
CA LYS A 206 -14.49 7.03 12.28
C LYS A 206 -13.52 7.91 13.07
N ASN A 207 -12.34 7.42 13.41
CA ASN A 207 -11.31 8.15 14.16
C ASN A 207 -9.91 7.87 13.61
N ASN A 208 -8.92 8.64 14.06
CA ASN A 208 -7.53 8.50 13.63
C ASN A 208 -6.87 7.22 14.17
N GLU A 209 -7.32 6.75 15.33
CA GLU A 209 -6.73 5.60 16.03
C GLU A 209 -6.79 4.34 15.17
N MET A 210 -7.86 4.17 14.38
CA MET A 210 -8.00 3.03 13.47
C MET A 210 -6.83 2.92 12.49
N VAL A 211 -6.46 4.02 11.85
CA VAL A 211 -5.32 4.03 10.93
C VAL A 211 -3.99 3.99 11.69
N TYR A 212 -3.88 4.76 12.79
CA TYR A 212 -2.64 4.82 13.57
C TYR A 212 -2.26 3.47 14.20
N HIS A 213 -3.24 2.76 14.79
CA HIS A 213 -2.98 1.50 15.47
C HIS A 213 -2.84 0.31 14.51
N LEU A 214 -3.47 0.36 13.34
CA LEU A 214 -3.36 -0.73 12.37
C LEU A 214 -2.19 -0.58 11.40
N PHE A 215 -1.68 0.64 11.16
CA PHE A 215 -0.62 0.88 10.18
C PHE A 215 0.64 1.52 10.76
N ASP A 216 0.67 1.79 12.06
CA ASP A 216 1.82 2.44 12.72
C ASP A 216 2.33 3.66 11.94
N THR A 217 1.41 4.55 11.54
CA THR A 217 1.71 5.73 10.72
C THR A 217 2.63 6.72 11.43
N PRO A 218 3.35 7.61 10.72
CA PRO A 218 4.25 8.61 11.33
C PRO A 218 3.56 9.56 12.30
N SER A 219 2.25 9.81 12.11
CA SER A 219 1.49 10.78 12.88
C SER A 219 0.16 10.20 13.36
N GLU A 220 -0.16 10.38 14.64
CA GLU A 220 -1.48 10.04 15.22
C GLU A 220 -2.63 10.87 14.63
N LYS A 221 -2.32 12.01 14.01
CA LYS A 221 -3.31 12.86 13.34
C LYS A 221 -3.54 12.47 11.89
N ILE A 222 -2.81 11.47 11.39
CA ILE A 222 -2.89 10.93 10.02
C ILE A 222 -2.70 12.03 8.97
N TYR A 223 -1.80 12.98 9.24
CA TYR A 223 -1.18 13.81 8.23
C TYR A 223 0.33 13.79 8.41
N TYR A 224 1.04 13.52 7.34
CA TYR A 224 2.49 13.34 7.33
C TYR A 224 3.01 13.41 5.89
N ALA A 225 4.34 13.39 5.73
CA ALA A 225 4.94 13.33 4.41
C ALA A 225 6.16 12.41 4.40
N LEU A 226 6.43 11.80 3.25
CA LEU A 226 7.55 10.90 3.02
C LEU A 226 8.36 11.38 1.82
N THR A 227 9.69 11.38 1.92
CA THR A 227 10.59 11.63 0.78
C THR A 227 11.05 10.30 0.23
N ILE A 228 10.89 10.08 -1.08
CA ILE A 228 11.20 8.83 -1.76
C ILE A 228 12.14 9.14 -2.93
N GLY A 229 13.18 8.29 -3.12
CA GLY A 229 14.15 8.48 -4.18
C GLY A 229 15.09 9.67 -3.95
N ASP A 230 15.56 9.86 -2.70
CA ASP A 230 16.24 11.08 -2.25
C ASP A 230 15.30 12.29 -2.48
N ASN A 231 15.66 13.27 -3.25
CA ASN A 231 14.79 14.43 -3.55
C ASN A 231 13.91 14.24 -4.80
N LEU A 232 13.72 13.00 -5.30
CA LEU A 232 12.89 12.76 -6.48
C LEU A 232 11.42 13.07 -6.20
N MET A 233 10.87 12.59 -5.08
CA MET A 233 9.46 12.76 -4.77
C MET A 233 9.20 13.01 -3.29
N ARG A 234 8.36 14.00 -2.98
CA ARG A 234 7.74 14.22 -1.67
C ARG A 234 6.26 13.89 -1.75
N ALA A 235 5.84 12.86 -1.01
CA ALA A 235 4.45 12.41 -0.93
C ALA A 235 3.81 12.92 0.37
N TYR A 236 2.74 13.70 0.24
CA TYR A 236 1.95 14.25 1.35
C TYR A 236 0.70 13.40 1.56
N VAL A 237 0.48 12.95 2.79
CA VAL A 237 -0.78 12.40 3.26
C VAL A 237 -1.47 13.49 4.07
N LEU A 238 -2.68 13.87 3.68
CA LEU A 238 -3.48 14.85 4.39
C LEU A 238 -4.77 14.21 4.92
N ASN A 239 -5.32 14.79 5.97
CA ASN A 239 -6.49 14.25 6.66
C ASN A 239 -7.67 15.21 6.52
N THR A 240 -8.66 14.84 5.71
CA THR A 240 -9.89 15.62 5.51
C THR A 240 -10.94 15.43 6.60
N GLU A 241 -10.69 14.50 7.54
CA GLU A 241 -11.63 14.18 8.64
C GLU A 241 -11.31 14.92 9.94
N ILE A 242 -10.34 15.83 9.90
CA ILE A 242 -10.01 16.77 10.97
C ILE A 242 -10.01 18.21 10.42
N ALA A 243 -9.79 19.19 11.28
CA ALA A 243 -9.72 20.59 10.86
C ALA A 243 -8.66 20.80 9.76
N ILE A 244 -9.11 21.24 8.58
CA ILE A 244 -8.27 21.60 7.44
C ILE A 244 -7.43 22.82 7.78
N ALA A 245 -8.08 23.88 8.28
CA ALA A 245 -7.42 25.09 8.75
C ALA A 245 -6.56 24.85 10.01
N GLY A 246 -5.69 25.77 10.33
CA GLY A 246 -4.93 25.74 11.57
C GLY A 246 -3.67 24.86 11.47
N ASN A 247 -3.50 23.88 12.37
CA ASN A 247 -2.25 23.15 12.55
C ASN A 247 -1.84 22.36 11.31
N GLN A 248 -2.77 21.66 10.66
CA GLN A 248 -2.47 20.86 9.47
C GLN A 248 -1.98 21.73 8.31
N THR A 249 -2.70 22.82 8.02
CA THR A 249 -2.29 23.74 6.94
C THR A 249 -1.00 24.49 7.28
N ARG A 250 -0.75 24.86 8.56
CA ARG A 250 0.52 25.46 8.96
C ARG A 250 1.70 24.49 8.77
N TRP A 251 1.52 23.24 9.20
CA TRP A 251 2.51 22.18 8.97
C TRP A 251 2.78 21.97 7.48
N LEU A 252 1.72 21.85 6.67
CA LEU A 252 1.84 21.66 5.23
C LEU A 252 2.62 22.80 4.55
N LYS A 253 2.30 24.05 4.89
CA LYS A 253 3.04 25.23 4.37
C LYS A 253 4.52 25.18 4.73
N LYS A 254 4.83 24.83 5.97
CA LYS A 254 6.21 24.71 6.44
C LYS A 254 6.95 23.60 5.70
N ASP A 255 6.38 22.40 5.63
CA ASP A 255 7.01 21.24 4.99
C ASP A 255 7.22 21.47 3.47
N LEU A 256 6.24 22.07 2.77
CA LEU A 256 6.36 22.42 1.36
C LEU A 256 7.54 23.40 1.11
N ALA A 257 7.71 24.38 1.99
CA ALA A 257 8.81 25.34 1.90
C ALA A 257 10.18 24.70 2.19
N GLU A 258 10.25 23.82 3.18
CA GLU A 258 11.47 23.07 3.55
C GLU A 258 11.90 22.10 2.44
N HIS A 259 10.93 21.52 1.71
CA HIS A 259 11.16 20.56 0.62
C HIS A 259 10.92 21.16 -0.78
N LYS A 260 11.16 22.46 -0.95
CA LYS A 260 10.98 23.15 -2.25
C LYS A 260 11.80 22.53 -3.39
N ASN A 261 12.92 21.87 -3.07
CA ASN A 261 13.84 21.24 -4.02
C ASN A 261 13.43 19.83 -4.44
N ALA A 262 12.38 19.24 -3.85
CA ALA A 262 11.85 17.98 -4.34
C ALA A 262 11.37 18.16 -5.79
N THR A 263 11.82 17.26 -6.68
CA THR A 263 11.45 17.31 -8.11
C THR A 263 9.95 17.22 -8.28
N TRP A 264 9.34 16.30 -7.55
CA TRP A 264 7.91 16.08 -7.54
C TRP A 264 7.32 16.22 -6.15
N LYS A 265 6.17 16.89 -6.09
CA LYS A 265 5.31 16.91 -4.91
C LYS A 265 3.96 16.33 -5.31
N ILE A 266 3.52 15.31 -4.60
CA ILE A 266 2.21 14.69 -4.75
C ILE A 266 1.47 14.74 -3.42
N ALA A 267 0.14 14.81 -3.46
CA ALA A 267 -0.68 14.72 -2.26
C ALA A 267 -1.75 13.64 -2.41
N GLN A 268 -2.12 12.99 -1.30
CA GLN A 268 -3.32 12.18 -1.22
C GLN A 268 -4.14 12.58 0.00
N TYR A 269 -5.44 12.55 -0.16
CA TYR A 269 -6.43 12.73 0.92
C TYR A 269 -7.78 12.15 0.49
N HIS A 270 -8.70 12.04 1.42
CA HIS A 270 -9.94 11.32 1.17
C HIS A 270 -11.00 12.16 0.44
N LYS A 271 -11.59 13.18 1.08
CA LYS A 271 -12.68 13.96 0.48
C LYS A 271 -12.18 14.92 -0.59
N PRO A 272 -12.70 14.83 -1.83
CA PRO A 272 -12.24 15.65 -2.95
C PRO A 272 -12.57 17.13 -2.76
N MET A 273 -11.78 18.01 -3.40
CA MET A 273 -12.08 19.43 -3.45
C MET A 273 -13.35 19.71 -4.27
N ARG A 274 -13.45 19.04 -5.40
CA ARG A 274 -14.56 19.18 -6.36
C ARG A 274 -14.94 17.79 -6.86
N PRO A 275 -15.88 17.13 -6.20
CA PRO A 275 -16.34 15.80 -6.58
C PRO A 275 -17.04 15.82 -7.95
N HIS A 276 -17.03 14.69 -8.65
CA HIS A 276 -17.75 14.49 -9.91
C HIS A 276 -19.09 13.76 -9.71
N VAL A 277 -19.61 13.79 -8.51
CA VAL A 277 -20.88 13.22 -8.10
C VAL A 277 -21.72 14.33 -7.42
N SER A 278 -22.85 14.69 -8.04
CA SER A 278 -23.68 15.84 -7.63
C SER A 278 -24.22 15.77 -6.19
N THR A 279 -24.36 14.54 -5.66
CA THR A 279 -24.82 14.32 -4.28
C THR A 279 -23.71 14.45 -3.24
N LYS A 280 -22.45 14.62 -3.66
CA LYS A 280 -21.32 14.80 -2.76
C LYS A 280 -21.13 16.29 -2.44
N LYS A 281 -20.74 16.53 -1.20
CA LYS A 281 -20.45 17.89 -0.74
C LYS A 281 -19.13 18.38 -1.30
N GLU A 282 -19.11 19.62 -1.80
CA GLU A 282 -17.90 20.31 -2.21
C GLU A 282 -16.90 20.47 -1.05
N GLY A 283 -15.62 20.26 -1.35
CA GLY A 283 -14.51 20.43 -0.43
C GLY A 283 -14.03 21.87 -0.32
N ASP A 284 -14.91 22.79 0.07
CA ASP A 284 -14.60 24.24 0.11
C ASP A 284 -13.45 24.59 1.05
N MET A 285 -13.34 23.87 2.18
CA MET A 285 -12.24 24.09 3.12
C MET A 285 -10.90 23.64 2.53
N GLN A 286 -10.86 22.49 1.84
CA GLN A 286 -9.68 22.02 1.11
C GLN A 286 -9.31 23.01 0.00
N TYR A 287 -10.30 23.44 -0.79
CA TYR A 287 -10.10 24.42 -1.84
C TYR A 287 -9.53 25.74 -1.28
N MET A 288 -10.17 26.31 -0.26
CA MET A 288 -9.78 27.59 0.34
C MET A 288 -8.35 27.57 0.89
N HIS A 289 -7.94 26.47 1.51
CA HIS A 289 -6.66 26.40 2.24
C HIS A 289 -5.54 25.75 1.45
N TRP A 290 -5.84 24.83 0.51
CA TRP A 290 -4.83 24.03 -0.17
C TRP A 290 -4.72 24.28 -1.67
N ALA A 291 -5.80 24.62 -2.38
CA ALA A 291 -5.76 24.72 -3.84
C ALA A 291 -4.69 25.70 -4.35
N LYS A 292 -4.69 26.94 -3.80
CA LYS A 292 -3.66 27.93 -4.14
C LYS A 292 -2.26 27.52 -3.66
N LEU A 293 -2.16 26.93 -2.47
CA LEU A 293 -0.91 26.45 -1.92
C LEU A 293 -0.31 25.34 -2.80
N PHE A 294 -1.11 24.38 -3.26
CA PHE A 294 -0.65 23.34 -4.18
C PHE A 294 -0.13 23.90 -5.49
N TYR A 295 -0.86 24.83 -6.07
CA TYR A 295 -0.43 25.48 -7.31
C TYR A 295 0.88 26.25 -7.14
N ASP A 296 0.99 27.09 -6.11
CA ASP A 296 2.17 27.92 -5.85
C ASP A 296 3.41 27.08 -5.56
N GLU A 297 3.25 26.02 -4.76
CA GLU A 297 4.32 25.13 -4.34
C GLU A 297 4.55 23.96 -5.30
N LYS A 298 3.89 23.97 -6.46
CA LYS A 298 4.04 22.97 -7.53
C LYS A 298 3.74 21.52 -7.08
N VAL A 299 2.68 21.32 -6.30
CA VAL A 299 2.11 19.98 -6.12
C VAL A 299 1.47 19.60 -7.45
N LYS A 300 2.07 18.64 -8.16
CA LYS A 300 1.71 18.34 -9.55
C LYS A 300 0.60 17.30 -9.68
N LEU A 301 0.44 16.44 -8.70
CA LEU A 301 -0.58 15.39 -8.67
C LEU A 301 -1.25 15.34 -7.32
N VAL A 302 -2.57 15.22 -7.32
CA VAL A 302 -3.39 15.01 -6.15
C VAL A 302 -4.28 13.78 -6.38
N VAL A 303 -4.26 12.84 -5.43
CA VAL A 303 -5.14 11.66 -5.42
C VAL A 303 -6.26 11.89 -4.42
N GLU A 304 -7.49 11.82 -4.89
CA GLU A 304 -8.72 12.03 -4.12
C GLU A 304 -9.59 10.77 -4.13
N CYS A 305 -10.48 10.65 -3.14
CA CYS A 305 -11.33 9.47 -2.90
C CYS A 305 -12.78 9.87 -2.63
N ASP A 306 -13.54 9.10 -1.81
CA ASP A 306 -14.87 9.37 -1.27
C ASP A 306 -16.05 9.38 -2.27
N ALA A 307 -15.87 9.87 -3.49
CA ALA A 307 -16.99 10.02 -4.41
C ALA A 307 -17.35 8.74 -5.16
N HIS A 308 -16.47 7.72 -5.21
CA HIS A 308 -16.65 6.41 -5.83
C HIS A 308 -16.97 6.48 -7.33
N THR A 309 -16.30 7.36 -8.01
CA THR A 309 -16.34 7.52 -9.46
C THR A 309 -14.93 7.72 -10.01
N VAL A 310 -14.75 7.62 -11.31
CA VAL A 310 -13.44 7.82 -11.95
C VAL A 310 -13.32 9.25 -12.40
N LYS A 311 -12.28 9.93 -11.93
CA LYS A 311 -11.92 11.29 -12.31
C LYS A 311 -10.47 11.37 -12.75
N THR A 312 -10.25 12.14 -13.82
CA THR A 312 -8.96 12.71 -14.20
C THR A 312 -9.18 14.12 -14.72
N THR A 313 -8.47 15.09 -14.18
CA THR A 313 -8.57 16.48 -14.64
C THR A 313 -7.48 16.81 -15.66
N TRP A 314 -7.71 17.80 -16.50
CA TRP A 314 -6.61 18.57 -17.05
C TRP A 314 -5.82 19.23 -15.92
N PRO A 315 -4.55 19.63 -16.14
CA PRO A 315 -3.85 20.44 -15.14
C PRO A 315 -4.62 21.75 -14.90
N VAL A 316 -4.95 22.04 -13.63
CA VAL A 316 -5.78 23.19 -13.26
C VAL A 316 -5.08 24.10 -12.26
N LYS A 317 -5.50 25.37 -12.25
CA LYS A 317 -5.13 26.36 -11.24
C LYS A 317 -6.37 26.98 -10.62
N PRO A 318 -6.33 27.40 -9.35
CA PRO A 318 -7.39 28.18 -8.74
C PRO A 318 -7.65 29.49 -9.48
N SER A 319 -8.93 29.86 -9.62
CA SER A 319 -9.34 31.08 -10.31
C SER A 319 -10.73 31.52 -9.85
N THR A 320 -10.91 32.84 -9.70
CA THR A 320 -12.21 33.49 -9.48
C THR A 320 -12.72 34.24 -10.72
N GLY A 321 -12.01 34.11 -11.85
CA GLY A 321 -12.36 34.78 -13.09
C GLY A 321 -13.58 34.20 -13.79
N ARG A 322 -14.16 34.92 -14.74
CA ARG A 322 -15.39 34.56 -15.49
C ARG A 322 -15.34 33.17 -16.18
N ARG A 323 -14.15 32.65 -16.47
CA ARG A 323 -13.96 31.32 -17.10
C ARG A 323 -13.69 30.20 -16.09
N SER A 324 -13.70 30.53 -14.79
CA SER A 324 -13.56 29.50 -13.77
C SER A 324 -14.86 28.71 -13.64
N ASP A 325 -14.68 27.41 -13.52
CA ASP A 325 -15.75 26.47 -13.19
C ASP A 325 -15.41 25.89 -11.81
N GLU A 326 -16.28 26.11 -10.86
CA GLU A 326 -16.11 25.77 -9.44
C GLU A 326 -14.73 26.11 -8.85
N GLY A 327 -14.26 27.30 -9.18
CA GLY A 327 -13.00 27.84 -8.67
C GLY A 327 -11.74 27.41 -9.41
N PHE A 328 -11.85 26.59 -10.45
CA PHE A 328 -10.69 26.18 -11.24
C PHE A 328 -10.78 26.61 -12.71
N VAL A 329 -9.61 26.73 -13.33
CA VAL A 329 -9.44 26.91 -14.77
C VAL A 329 -8.24 26.09 -15.23
N ARG A 330 -8.32 25.55 -16.46
CA ARG A 330 -7.23 24.77 -17.07
C ARG A 330 -5.94 25.59 -17.20
N ASP A 331 -4.81 25.01 -16.78
CA ASP A 331 -3.46 25.55 -16.92
C ASP A 331 -2.46 24.43 -17.25
N ASN A 332 -2.32 24.12 -18.52
CA ASN A 332 -1.48 23.02 -19.00
C ASN A 332 0.02 23.18 -18.68
N ARG A 333 0.45 24.36 -18.27
CA ARG A 333 1.88 24.64 -18.02
C ARG A 333 2.29 24.41 -16.59
N ARG A 334 1.48 24.86 -15.62
CA ARG A 334 1.85 24.86 -14.22
C ARG A 334 0.82 24.17 -13.32
N GLY A 335 -0.34 23.84 -13.85
CA GLY A 335 -1.46 23.33 -13.09
C GLY A 335 -1.18 22.05 -12.32
N THR A 336 -2.05 21.78 -11.37
CA THR A 336 -2.13 20.52 -10.60
C THR A 336 -3.14 19.60 -11.27
N VAL A 337 -2.80 18.32 -11.41
CA VAL A 337 -3.73 17.29 -11.89
C VAL A 337 -4.39 16.62 -10.67
N TYR A 338 -5.72 16.54 -10.67
CA TYR A 338 -6.50 15.83 -9.65
C TYR A 338 -7.05 14.54 -10.24
N VAL A 339 -6.88 13.41 -9.52
CA VAL A 339 -7.30 12.10 -9.98
C VAL A 339 -7.95 11.29 -8.86
N GLY A 340 -8.74 10.32 -9.18
CA GLY A 340 -9.41 9.42 -8.25
C GLY A 340 -10.81 9.11 -8.79
N GLU A 341 -11.81 9.15 -8.05
CA GLU A 341 -12.18 9.49 -6.65
C GLU A 341 -12.62 8.25 -5.88
N GLY A 342 -11.70 7.28 -5.65
CA GLY A 342 -11.98 6.08 -4.85
C GLY A 342 -12.88 5.06 -5.55
N CYS A 343 -12.32 3.95 -6.03
CA CYS A 343 -13.07 2.87 -6.69
C CYS A 343 -12.37 1.52 -6.48
N TRP A 344 -11.75 1.32 -5.31
CA TRP A 344 -11.05 0.07 -5.00
C TRP A 344 -12.01 -1.09 -4.68
N GLY A 345 -13.33 -0.80 -4.57
CA GLY A 345 -14.35 -1.79 -4.27
C GLY A 345 -15.64 -1.23 -3.67
N ALA A 346 -15.67 0.02 -3.25
CA ALA A 346 -16.89 0.65 -2.77
C ALA A 346 -17.98 0.67 -3.86
N PRO A 347 -19.27 0.68 -3.49
CA PRO A 347 -20.35 0.83 -4.45
C PRO A 347 -20.14 2.08 -5.31
N LEU A 348 -20.11 1.89 -6.63
CA LEU A 348 -19.90 2.95 -7.60
C LEU A 348 -21.08 3.93 -7.64
N ARG A 349 -20.81 5.18 -8.00
CA ARG A 349 -21.81 6.23 -8.19
C ARG A 349 -21.74 6.79 -9.60
N GLU A 350 -22.87 7.32 -10.06
CA GLU A 350 -22.95 8.03 -11.34
C GLU A 350 -22.01 9.21 -11.35
N ASN A 351 -21.38 9.44 -12.49
CA ASN A 351 -20.55 10.60 -12.78
C ASN A 351 -21.44 11.67 -13.41
N ASP A 352 -22.25 12.34 -12.61
CA ASP A 352 -23.30 13.26 -13.02
C ASP A 352 -22.97 14.75 -12.81
N ASP A 353 -21.72 15.05 -12.44
CA ASP A 353 -21.25 16.42 -12.19
C ASP A 353 -19.81 16.67 -12.77
N PRO A 354 -19.60 16.40 -14.07
CA PRO A 354 -18.34 16.72 -14.73
C PRO A 354 -18.15 18.23 -14.86
N LYS A 355 -16.90 18.69 -14.68
CA LYS A 355 -16.54 20.12 -14.77
C LYS A 355 -15.90 20.42 -16.11
N SER A 356 -15.88 21.68 -16.53
CA SER A 356 -15.26 22.10 -17.82
C SER A 356 -13.76 21.78 -17.92
N TRP A 357 -13.10 21.53 -16.82
CA TRP A 357 -11.70 21.13 -16.73
C TRP A 357 -11.51 19.61 -16.49
N THR A 358 -12.58 18.82 -16.51
CA THR A 358 -12.47 17.35 -16.54
C THR A 358 -11.76 16.93 -17.82
N ARG A 359 -10.73 16.08 -17.69
CA ARG A 359 -10.08 15.45 -18.84
C ARG A 359 -10.84 14.18 -19.23
N ASP A 360 -11.04 13.29 -18.28
CA ASP A 360 -11.76 12.04 -18.46
C ASP A 360 -12.48 11.66 -17.17
N SER A 361 -13.65 11.03 -17.29
CA SER A 361 -14.43 10.52 -16.16
C SER A 361 -15.17 9.25 -16.55
N GLY A 362 -15.52 8.40 -15.58
CA GLY A 362 -16.17 7.12 -15.80
C GLY A 362 -16.68 6.46 -14.52
N VAL A 363 -17.36 5.30 -14.65
CA VAL A 363 -17.98 4.56 -13.56
C VAL A 363 -17.56 3.09 -13.61
N PHE A 364 -16.47 2.73 -12.96
CA PHE A 364 -15.94 1.37 -12.86
C PHE A 364 -14.91 1.23 -11.74
N ASN A 365 -14.65 0.02 -11.26
CA ASN A 365 -13.62 -0.25 -10.27
C ASN A 365 -12.22 -0.06 -10.86
N GLN A 366 -11.37 0.69 -10.16
CA GLN A 366 -10.04 1.06 -10.66
C GLN A 366 -9.08 1.52 -9.56
N PHE A 367 -7.81 1.61 -9.94
CA PHE A 367 -6.78 2.40 -9.28
C PHE A 367 -5.90 3.10 -10.33
N LYS A 368 -5.08 4.06 -9.88
CA LYS A 368 -4.07 4.72 -10.71
C LYS A 368 -2.74 4.02 -10.57
N TRP A 369 -2.12 3.65 -11.71
CA TRP A 369 -0.75 3.14 -11.75
C TRP A 369 0.15 4.25 -12.28
N ILE A 370 1.14 4.65 -11.46
CA ILE A 370 1.90 5.88 -11.62
C ILE A 370 3.37 5.54 -11.74
N PHE A 371 4.01 5.94 -12.82
CA PHE A 371 5.46 5.92 -12.96
C PHE A 371 6.00 7.33 -12.78
N VAL A 372 7.09 7.46 -12.03
CA VAL A 372 7.73 8.75 -11.73
C VAL A 372 9.21 8.63 -11.97
N ASP A 373 9.77 9.53 -12.77
CA ASP A 373 11.20 9.78 -12.87
C ASP A 373 11.45 11.29 -12.94
N LYS A 374 12.69 11.73 -13.04
CA LYS A 374 12.97 13.17 -13.03
C LYS A 374 12.46 13.93 -14.26
N LYS A 375 12.10 13.23 -15.35
CA LYS A 375 11.63 13.83 -16.61
C LYS A 375 10.11 13.99 -16.66
N GLY A 376 9.37 13.13 -15.95
CA GLY A 376 7.92 13.12 -15.98
C GLY A 376 7.27 12.16 -14.99
N MET A 377 5.95 12.30 -14.88
CA MET A 377 5.08 11.25 -14.36
C MET A 377 4.19 10.75 -15.50
N GLU A 378 4.04 9.43 -15.59
CA GLU A 378 3.07 8.74 -16.42
C GLU A 378 2.03 8.08 -15.52
N LEU A 379 0.78 8.42 -15.73
CA LEU A 379 -0.32 7.85 -14.95
C LEU A 379 -1.27 7.10 -15.88
N ARG A 380 -1.64 5.89 -15.47
CA ARG A 380 -2.62 5.02 -16.13
C ARG A 380 -3.74 4.68 -15.17
N THR A 381 -4.97 4.64 -15.67
CA THR A 381 -6.12 4.13 -14.91
C THR A 381 -6.29 2.67 -15.26
N ILE A 382 -6.19 1.79 -14.25
CA ILE A 382 -6.27 0.35 -14.40
C ILE A 382 -7.64 -0.11 -13.94
N LYS A 383 -8.42 -0.75 -14.80
CA LYS A 383 -9.63 -1.47 -14.43
C LYS A 383 -9.24 -2.78 -13.74
N THR A 384 -10.05 -3.22 -12.76
CA THR A 384 -9.64 -4.31 -11.88
C THR A 384 -10.34 -5.64 -12.13
N ASP A 385 -11.29 -5.70 -13.07
CA ASP A 385 -12.19 -6.85 -13.21
C ASP A 385 -11.50 -8.12 -13.75
N ASN A 386 -10.43 -7.97 -14.53
CA ASN A 386 -9.70 -9.08 -15.16
C ASN A 386 -8.41 -9.47 -14.38
N ALA A 387 -8.31 -9.16 -13.11
CA ALA A 387 -7.10 -9.33 -12.32
C ALA A 387 -6.47 -10.75 -12.39
N ALA A 388 -7.30 -11.79 -12.50
CA ALA A 388 -6.83 -13.17 -12.60
C ALA A 388 -6.02 -13.45 -13.87
N GLU A 389 -6.32 -12.77 -14.98
CA GLU A 389 -5.75 -13.00 -16.31
C GLU A 389 -4.42 -12.24 -16.53
N VAL A 390 -4.15 -11.22 -15.71
CA VAL A 390 -2.98 -10.36 -15.84
C VAL A 390 -1.73 -11.11 -15.38
N ALA A 391 -0.66 -11.08 -16.17
CA ALA A 391 0.62 -11.65 -15.79
C ALA A 391 1.36 -10.77 -14.76
N SER A 392 2.22 -11.38 -13.94
CA SER A 392 3.08 -10.62 -13.02
C SER A 392 4.23 -9.96 -13.77
N VAL A 393 4.54 -8.71 -13.44
CA VAL A 393 5.76 -8.07 -13.94
C VAL A 393 7.01 -8.71 -13.33
N PRO A 394 8.18 -8.69 -14.01
CA PRO A 394 9.45 -9.17 -13.45
C PRO A 394 9.87 -8.39 -12.19
N ASN A 395 10.56 -9.05 -11.26
CA ASN A 395 11.05 -8.41 -10.04
C ASN A 395 12.13 -7.35 -10.28
N ASP A 396 12.90 -7.54 -11.33
CA ASP A 396 14.00 -6.66 -11.76
C ASP A 396 13.54 -5.50 -12.66
N ASN A 397 12.36 -5.64 -13.30
CA ASN A 397 11.79 -4.59 -14.14
C ASN A 397 10.27 -4.42 -13.90
N PRO A 398 9.85 -3.74 -12.83
CA PRO A 398 8.44 -3.51 -12.50
C PRO A 398 7.77 -2.44 -13.37
N PHE A 399 8.44 -1.94 -14.42
CA PHE A 399 7.94 -0.88 -15.31
C PHE A 399 7.39 -1.42 -16.64
N VAL A 400 7.44 -2.73 -16.83
CA VAL A 400 6.83 -3.38 -18.00
C VAL A 400 5.32 -3.38 -17.82
N VAL A 401 4.61 -2.96 -18.86
CA VAL A 401 3.15 -3.10 -18.92
C VAL A 401 2.83 -4.54 -19.31
N PRO A 402 2.25 -5.36 -18.43
CA PRO A 402 1.96 -6.75 -18.77
C PRO A 402 0.84 -6.84 -19.81
N GLY A 403 0.90 -7.88 -20.63
CA GLY A 403 -0.23 -8.24 -21.49
C GLY A 403 -1.49 -8.52 -20.67
N ASN A 404 -2.65 -8.30 -21.25
CA ASN A 404 -3.97 -8.45 -20.63
C ASN A 404 -4.25 -7.49 -19.46
N LEU A 405 -3.40 -6.54 -19.15
CA LEU A 405 -3.73 -5.48 -18.19
C LEU A 405 -4.78 -4.55 -18.82
N ASP A 406 -5.98 -4.47 -18.22
CA ASP A 406 -7.06 -3.61 -18.70
C ASP A 406 -6.78 -2.14 -18.34
N ILE A 407 -6.09 -1.46 -19.24
CA ILE A 407 -5.80 -0.04 -19.14
C ILE A 407 -6.93 0.74 -19.80
N TRP A 408 -7.62 1.56 -19.00
CA TRP A 408 -8.65 2.43 -19.53
C TRP A 408 -8.09 3.41 -20.57
N ASN A 409 -8.66 3.37 -21.78
CA ASN A 409 -8.28 4.24 -22.89
C ASN A 409 -9.46 5.15 -23.29
N PRO A 410 -9.66 6.28 -22.60
CA PRO A 410 -10.69 7.26 -22.95
C PRO A 410 -10.31 8.06 -24.19
N GLU A 411 -11.20 8.97 -24.63
CA GLU A 411 -11.00 9.83 -25.80
C GLU A 411 -9.69 10.61 -25.77
N ASN A 412 -9.27 11.08 -24.58
CA ASN A 412 -8.03 11.86 -24.41
C ASN A 412 -6.78 10.98 -24.21
N GLY A 413 -6.88 9.66 -24.41
CA GLY A 413 -5.79 8.70 -24.37
C GLY A 413 -5.54 8.08 -22.99
N ALA A 414 -4.97 6.88 -23.02
CA ALA A 414 -4.77 6.01 -21.85
C ALA A 414 -3.70 6.51 -20.87
N VAL A 415 -2.78 7.33 -21.30
CA VAL A 415 -1.67 7.84 -20.48
C VAL A 415 -1.84 9.33 -20.22
N VAL A 416 -1.78 9.69 -18.96
CA VAL A 416 -1.71 11.08 -18.51
C VAL A 416 -0.25 11.41 -18.24
N GLU A 417 0.34 12.27 -19.04
CA GLU A 417 1.70 12.77 -18.85
C GLU A 417 1.69 14.07 -18.04
N ILE A 418 2.48 14.10 -16.97
CA ILE A 418 2.68 15.30 -16.14
C ILE A 418 4.16 15.66 -16.21
N ARG A 419 4.45 16.92 -16.57
CA ARG A 419 5.81 17.45 -16.67
C ARG A 419 6.17 18.30 -15.46
N PRO A 420 7.47 18.39 -15.10
CA PRO A 420 7.95 19.18 -13.96
C PRO A 420 7.55 20.66 -13.97
#